data_bd4417212f8f7bfc244ef54703ddd102
#
_entry.id   bd4417212f8f7bfc244ef54703ddd102
#
_cell.length_a   1.000
_cell.length_b   1.000
_cell.length_c   1.000
_cell.angle_alpha   90.00
_cell.angle_beta   90.00
_cell.angle_gamma   90.00
#
_symmetry.space_group_name_H-M   'P 1'
#
loop_
_entity.id
_entity.type
_entity.pdbx_description
1 polymer ?
#
loop_
_entity_poly.entity_id
_entity_poly.type
_entity_poly.pdbx_seq_one_letter_code
_entity_poly.pdbx_strand_id
1 'polypeptide(L)'
;MNISNHYWYFSGVLTPKFCDDVIAYANEQKEVMARTGGYGDRELKEDEIKNMQRKRKSDLVWLNDAWIYKELHPYVHEANRNAGWNFDWDRSESCQFTKYKLNQYYDWHCDSWDKPYDRKDPNNPEHGRIRKLSMTCQLTDGSEYKGGELEFDF
;
A
#
# COMPACT_ATOMS: atom_id res chain seq x y z
N MET A 1 -2.17 25.76 -6.21
CA MET A 1 -1.60 24.70 -5.33
C MET A 1 -0.48 24.01 -6.11
N ASN A 2 0.68 23.78 -5.52
CA ASN A 2 1.72 22.99 -6.17
C ASN A 2 1.50 21.50 -5.82
N ILE A 3 1.02 20.75 -6.77
CA ILE A 3 0.64 19.34 -6.61
C ILE A 3 1.83 18.48 -6.16
N SER A 4 3.07 18.82 -6.57
CA SER A 4 4.28 18.11 -6.15
C SER A 4 4.52 18.12 -4.64
N ASN A 5 3.86 18.98 -3.88
CA ASN A 5 3.93 18.96 -2.43
C ASN A 5 3.17 17.77 -1.82
N HIS A 6 2.27 17.15 -2.57
CA HIS A 6 1.37 16.11 -2.09
C HIS A 6 1.63 14.75 -2.72
N TYR A 7 1.91 14.69 -4.04
CA TYR A 7 2.22 13.46 -4.72
C TYR A 7 3.18 13.65 -5.90
N TRP A 8 3.81 12.56 -6.26
CA TRP A 8 4.62 12.39 -7.46
C TRP A 8 4.18 11.11 -8.17
N TYR A 9 4.18 11.09 -9.49
CA TYR A 9 3.80 9.90 -10.24
C TYR A 9 4.77 9.60 -11.38
N PHE A 10 4.83 8.35 -11.73
CA PHE A 10 5.51 7.85 -12.91
C PHE A 10 4.50 7.09 -13.76
N SER A 11 4.64 7.15 -15.08
CA SER A 11 3.79 6.43 -16.04
C SER A 11 4.66 5.53 -16.91
N GLY A 12 4.26 4.25 -17.04
CA GLY A 12 4.92 3.31 -17.93
C GLY A 12 6.35 2.93 -17.53
N VAL A 13 6.72 3.08 -16.26
CA VAL A 13 8.09 2.81 -15.77
C VAL A 13 8.31 1.37 -15.33
N LEU A 14 7.26 0.69 -14.89
CA LEU A 14 7.32 -0.74 -14.61
C LEU A 14 7.10 -1.52 -15.91
N THR A 15 7.93 -2.52 -16.14
CA THR A 15 7.78 -3.36 -17.35
C THR A 15 6.56 -4.27 -17.20
N PRO A 16 5.83 -4.57 -18.30
CA PRO A 16 4.74 -5.55 -18.26
C PRO A 16 5.17 -6.88 -17.63
N LYS A 17 6.36 -7.35 -17.98
CA LYS A 17 6.91 -8.58 -17.39
C LYS A 17 7.02 -8.51 -15.87
N PHE A 18 7.50 -7.41 -15.31
CA PHE A 18 7.59 -7.25 -13.86
C PHE A 18 6.20 -7.27 -13.22
N CYS A 19 5.22 -6.58 -13.82
CA CYS A 19 3.85 -6.57 -13.34
C CYS A 19 3.25 -7.98 -13.35
N ASP A 20 3.41 -8.72 -14.45
CA ASP A 20 2.94 -10.10 -14.59
C ASP A 20 3.61 -11.04 -13.59
N ASP A 21 4.93 -10.90 -13.39
CA ASP A 21 5.68 -11.71 -12.42
C ASP A 21 5.18 -11.47 -10.98
N VAL A 22 4.92 -10.21 -10.60
CA VAL A 22 4.36 -9.88 -9.27
C VAL A 22 2.96 -10.46 -9.12
N ILE A 23 2.10 -10.33 -10.14
CA ILE A 23 0.73 -10.86 -10.12
C ILE A 23 0.76 -12.39 -10.00
N ALA A 24 1.56 -13.08 -10.81
CA ALA A 24 1.70 -14.54 -10.78
C ALA A 24 2.20 -15.00 -9.41
N TYR A 25 3.26 -14.38 -8.90
CA TYR A 25 3.85 -14.72 -7.61
C TYR A 25 2.87 -14.52 -6.45
N ALA A 26 2.16 -13.39 -6.43
CA ALA A 26 1.17 -13.11 -5.39
C ALA A 26 -0.03 -14.08 -5.44
N ASN A 27 -0.42 -14.54 -6.64
CA ASN A 27 -1.52 -15.49 -6.79
C ASN A 27 -1.21 -16.88 -6.24
N GLU A 28 0.05 -17.24 -6.07
CA GLU A 28 0.49 -18.49 -5.44
C GLU A 28 0.49 -18.40 -3.91
N GLN A 29 0.39 -17.19 -3.36
CA GLN A 29 0.43 -16.95 -1.92
C GLN A 29 -0.96 -17.03 -1.30
N LYS A 30 -0.99 -17.21 0.03
CA LYS A 30 -2.25 -17.23 0.77
C LYS A 30 -2.85 -15.83 0.89
N GLU A 31 -4.02 -15.65 0.30
CA GLU A 31 -4.81 -14.44 0.49
C GLU A 31 -5.36 -14.31 1.91
N VAL A 32 -5.37 -13.11 2.41
CA VAL A 32 -6.04 -12.75 3.67
C VAL A 32 -6.98 -11.57 3.43
N MET A 33 -8.07 -11.53 4.18
CA MET A 33 -8.98 -10.37 4.16
C MET A 33 -8.22 -9.14 4.64
N ALA A 34 -8.28 -8.06 3.87
CA ALA A 34 -7.66 -6.80 4.24
C ALA A 34 -8.30 -6.24 5.51
N ARG A 35 -7.46 -5.82 6.45
CA ARG A 35 -7.89 -5.20 7.71
C ARG A 35 -7.54 -3.73 7.72
N THR A 36 -8.40 -2.92 8.32
CA THR A 36 -8.09 -1.53 8.67
C THR A 36 -7.46 -1.47 10.05
N GLY A 37 -6.72 -0.40 10.37
CA GLY A 37 -6.03 -0.25 11.65
C GLY A 37 -6.97 -0.38 12.87
N GLY A 38 -6.40 -0.84 14.00
CA GLY A 38 -7.09 -0.96 15.28
C GLY A 38 -7.57 -2.36 15.66
N TYR A 39 -7.66 -3.29 14.70
CA TYR A 39 -8.15 -4.64 14.99
C TYR A 39 -7.04 -5.67 15.33
N GLY A 40 -5.79 -5.42 14.96
CA GLY A 40 -4.69 -6.35 15.17
C GLY A 40 -4.91 -7.71 14.49
N ASP A 41 -4.19 -8.74 14.98
CA ASP A 41 -4.23 -10.10 14.39
C ASP A 41 -5.26 -11.03 15.07
N ARG A 42 -6.03 -10.54 16.03
CA ARG A 42 -7.05 -11.33 16.73
C ARG A 42 -8.20 -11.72 15.79
N GLU A 43 -8.91 -12.76 16.15
CA GLU A 43 -10.16 -13.13 15.51
C GLU A 43 -11.21 -12.00 15.67
N LEU A 44 -11.89 -11.68 14.58
CA LEU A 44 -12.89 -10.61 14.54
C LEU A 44 -14.29 -11.19 14.70
N LYS A 45 -15.15 -10.47 15.40
CA LYS A 45 -16.58 -10.76 15.50
C LYS A 45 -17.29 -10.33 14.18
N GLU A 46 -18.45 -10.89 13.90
CA GLU A 46 -19.21 -10.61 12.68
C GLU A 46 -19.56 -9.11 12.51
N ASP A 47 -19.91 -8.44 13.59
CA ASP A 47 -20.21 -7.01 13.57
C ASP A 47 -18.97 -6.15 13.30
N GLU A 48 -17.83 -6.54 13.82
CA GLU A 48 -16.53 -5.91 13.52
C GLU A 48 -16.13 -6.10 12.05
N ILE A 49 -16.33 -7.30 11.51
CA ILE A 49 -16.11 -7.58 10.09
C ILE A 49 -17.01 -6.70 9.22
N LYS A 50 -18.31 -6.60 9.55
CA LYS A 50 -19.25 -5.75 8.81
C LYS A 50 -18.86 -4.26 8.88
N ASN A 51 -18.43 -3.78 10.05
CA ASN A 51 -18.01 -2.39 10.20
C ASN A 51 -16.71 -2.10 9.43
N MET A 52 -15.78 -3.03 9.45
CA MET A 52 -14.53 -2.93 8.69
C MET A 52 -14.81 -2.95 7.17
N GLN A 53 -15.70 -3.83 6.70
CA GLN A 53 -16.10 -3.93 5.30
C GLN A 53 -16.84 -2.71 4.76
N ARG A 54 -17.36 -1.83 5.62
CA ARG A 54 -17.88 -0.51 5.22
C ARG A 54 -16.80 0.47 4.81
N LYS A 55 -15.58 0.29 5.31
CA LYS A 55 -14.42 1.15 5.00
C LYS A 55 -13.52 0.52 3.96
N ARG A 56 -13.30 -0.79 4.06
CA ARG A 56 -12.44 -1.53 3.16
C ARG A 56 -13.00 -2.92 2.89
N LYS A 57 -13.18 -3.23 1.62
CA LYS A 57 -13.55 -4.56 1.15
C LYS A 57 -12.56 -4.96 0.06
N SER A 58 -11.55 -5.72 0.41
CA SER A 58 -10.54 -6.25 -0.50
C SER A 58 -9.83 -7.44 0.12
N ASP A 59 -9.19 -8.23 -0.72
CA ASP A 59 -8.28 -9.29 -0.31
C ASP A 59 -6.85 -8.85 -0.58
N LEU A 60 -5.91 -9.29 0.23
CA LEU A 60 -4.51 -8.94 0.05
C LEU A 60 -3.57 -10.11 0.33
N VAL A 61 -2.38 -10.00 -0.22
CA VAL A 61 -1.21 -10.82 0.08
C VAL A 61 -0.09 -9.91 0.57
N TRP A 62 0.62 -10.32 1.60
CA TRP A 62 1.81 -9.61 2.09
C TRP A 62 3.06 -10.14 1.38
N LEU A 63 3.77 -9.27 0.69
CA LEU A 63 5.00 -9.59 -0.02
C LEU A 63 6.19 -8.88 0.62
N ASN A 64 7.26 -9.65 0.86
CA ASN A 64 8.48 -9.14 1.50
C ASN A 64 9.74 -9.47 0.70
N ASP A 65 9.61 -9.79 -0.57
CA ASP A 65 10.68 -10.31 -1.39
C ASP A 65 11.59 -9.21 -1.91
N ALA A 66 12.88 -9.39 -1.72
CA ALA A 66 13.89 -8.37 -2.04
C ALA A 66 13.86 -7.90 -3.50
N TRP A 67 13.46 -8.77 -4.45
CA TRP A 67 13.41 -8.42 -5.87
C TRP A 67 12.34 -7.36 -6.17
N ILE A 68 11.22 -7.36 -5.42
CA ILE A 68 10.15 -6.36 -5.54
C ILE A 68 10.68 -5.00 -5.07
N TYR A 69 11.27 -4.95 -3.88
CA TYR A 69 11.83 -3.71 -3.34
C TYR A 69 12.97 -3.15 -4.19
N LYS A 70 13.80 -4.03 -4.75
CA LYS A 70 14.89 -3.64 -5.65
C LYS A 70 14.38 -2.88 -6.88
N GLU A 71 13.23 -3.26 -7.40
CA GLU A 71 12.58 -2.57 -8.52
C GLU A 71 11.91 -1.27 -8.08
N LEU A 72 11.24 -1.24 -6.94
CA LEU A 72 10.40 -0.11 -6.52
C LEU A 72 11.17 1.01 -5.82
N HIS A 73 12.17 0.70 -4.99
CA HIS A 73 12.91 1.70 -4.20
C HIS A 73 13.55 2.82 -5.03
N PRO A 74 14.12 2.57 -6.23
CA PRO A 74 14.65 3.63 -7.06
C PRO A 74 13.63 4.73 -7.36
N TYR A 75 12.37 4.37 -7.63
CA TYR A 75 11.30 5.33 -7.89
C TYR A 75 10.89 6.10 -6.64
N VAL A 76 10.87 5.45 -5.48
CA VAL A 76 10.62 6.15 -4.20
C VAL A 76 11.70 7.19 -3.93
N HIS A 77 12.98 6.83 -4.10
CA HIS A 77 14.09 7.77 -3.94
C HIS A 77 14.03 8.93 -4.94
N GLU A 78 13.71 8.62 -6.18
CA GLU A 78 13.60 9.64 -7.23
C GLU A 78 12.45 10.60 -6.95
N ALA A 79 11.26 10.10 -6.62
CA ALA A 79 10.11 10.92 -6.26
C ALA A 79 10.40 11.82 -5.06
N ASN A 80 10.95 11.25 -3.99
CA ASN A 80 11.30 11.97 -2.75
C ASN A 80 12.25 13.14 -3.01
N ARG A 81 13.24 12.94 -3.87
CA ARG A 81 14.20 13.97 -4.28
C ARG A 81 13.56 15.01 -5.22
N ASN A 82 12.89 14.56 -6.27
CA ASN A 82 12.37 15.44 -7.31
C ASN A 82 11.19 16.28 -6.85
N ALA A 83 10.37 15.76 -5.94
CA ALA A 83 9.31 16.51 -5.29
C ALA A 83 9.83 17.48 -4.21
N GLY A 84 11.11 17.36 -3.83
CA GLY A 84 11.72 18.20 -2.79
C GLY A 84 11.30 17.82 -1.38
N TRP A 85 10.73 16.65 -1.17
CA TRP A 85 10.32 16.20 0.17
C TRP A 85 11.53 15.90 1.06
N ASN A 86 12.57 15.27 0.49
CA ASN A 86 13.85 15.00 1.12
C ASN A 86 13.74 14.28 2.48
N PHE A 87 12.77 13.38 2.61
CA PHE A 87 12.69 12.54 3.80
C PHE A 87 13.88 11.58 3.85
N ASP A 88 14.52 11.53 5.01
CA ASP A 88 15.49 10.49 5.34
C ASP A 88 14.72 9.28 5.88
N TRP A 89 14.45 8.33 5.00
CA TRP A 89 13.73 7.11 5.34
C TRP A 89 14.65 5.89 5.30
N ASP A 90 14.48 4.98 6.22
CA ASP A 90 15.40 3.88 6.46
C ASP A 90 14.75 2.49 6.32
N ARG A 91 13.42 2.45 6.13
CA ARG A 91 12.69 1.20 6.11
C ARG A 91 11.43 1.28 5.26
N SER A 92 11.14 0.19 4.56
CA SER A 92 9.83 -0.06 3.96
C SER A 92 9.05 -1.09 4.78
N GLU A 93 7.76 -0.90 4.88
CA GLU A 93 6.84 -1.93 5.36
C GLU A 93 6.66 -3.03 4.30
N SER A 94 6.00 -4.12 4.67
CA SER A 94 5.61 -5.17 3.73
C SER A 94 4.72 -4.60 2.62
N CYS A 95 4.98 -5.00 1.38
CA CYS A 95 4.12 -4.63 0.27
C CYS A 95 2.77 -5.32 0.39
N GLN A 96 1.69 -4.57 0.27
CA GLN A 96 0.34 -5.12 0.15
C GLN A 96 0.03 -5.33 -1.33
N PHE A 97 0.03 -6.57 -1.79
CA PHE A 97 -0.58 -6.89 -3.08
C PHE A 97 -2.09 -7.00 -2.86
N THR A 98 -2.84 -6.07 -3.41
CA THR A 98 -4.29 -6.00 -3.20
C THR A 98 -5.03 -6.32 -4.48
N LYS A 99 -6.02 -7.21 -4.40
CA LYS A 99 -6.97 -7.49 -5.47
C LYS A 99 -8.29 -6.81 -5.17
N TYR A 100 -8.79 -6.08 -6.14
CA TYR A 100 -10.14 -5.53 -6.12
C TYR A 100 -11.01 -6.25 -7.13
N LYS A 101 -12.02 -6.95 -6.64
CA LYS A 101 -13.07 -7.60 -7.44
C LYS A 101 -14.28 -6.67 -7.56
N LEU A 102 -15.28 -7.06 -8.34
CA LEU A 102 -16.52 -6.30 -8.47
C LEU A 102 -17.11 -5.93 -7.09
N ASN A 103 -17.46 -4.66 -6.91
CA ASN A 103 -17.99 -4.10 -5.67
C ASN A 103 -17.02 -4.17 -4.47
N GLN A 104 -15.74 -4.25 -4.73
CA GLN A 104 -14.70 -4.09 -3.72
C GLN A 104 -14.11 -2.69 -3.79
N TYR A 105 -13.69 -2.15 -2.64
CA TYR A 105 -13.22 -0.77 -2.50
C TYR A 105 -12.40 -0.57 -1.24
N TYR A 106 -11.73 0.55 -1.18
CA TYR A 106 -11.16 1.13 0.02
C TYR A 106 -11.57 2.61 0.06
N ASP A 107 -12.31 2.97 1.10
CA ASP A 107 -12.83 4.32 1.30
C ASP A 107 -11.73 5.30 1.70
N TRP A 108 -12.05 6.59 1.70
CA TRP A 108 -11.15 7.67 2.07
C TRP A 108 -10.41 7.39 3.39
N HIS A 109 -9.11 7.49 3.35
CA HIS A 109 -8.25 7.26 4.52
C HIS A 109 -6.91 7.97 4.35
N CYS A 110 -6.19 8.14 5.46
CA CYS A 110 -4.79 8.54 5.45
C CYS A 110 -3.91 7.31 5.69
N ASP A 111 -2.81 7.21 4.94
CA ASP A 111 -1.84 6.12 5.12
C ASP A 111 -0.89 6.34 6.30
N SER A 112 -0.91 7.53 6.88
CA SER A 112 -0.08 7.90 8.03
C SER A 112 -0.94 8.32 9.23
N TRP A 113 -0.30 8.35 10.38
CA TRP A 113 -0.86 8.81 11.65
C TRP A 113 -0.07 10.02 12.16
N ASP A 114 -0.68 10.82 13.04
CA ASP A 114 -0.02 11.96 13.68
C ASP A 114 1.08 11.55 14.68
N LYS A 115 1.05 10.30 15.11
CA LYS A 115 1.95 9.76 16.13
C LYS A 115 2.72 8.55 15.61
N PRO A 116 3.96 8.35 16.07
CA PRO A 116 4.70 7.14 15.80
C PRO A 116 3.97 5.88 16.27
N TYR A 117 4.27 4.75 15.63
CA TYR A 117 3.74 3.46 16.06
C TYR A 117 4.16 3.15 17.50
N ASP A 118 3.17 2.88 18.33
CA ASP A 118 3.37 2.33 19.67
C ASP A 118 3.10 0.81 19.63
N ARG A 119 4.16 0.03 19.46
CA ARG A 119 4.08 -1.43 19.43
C ARG A 119 4.31 -1.97 20.85
N LYS A 120 3.53 -3.00 21.26
CA LYS A 120 3.69 -3.67 22.56
C LYS A 120 5.08 -4.22 22.77
N ASP A 121 5.71 -4.72 21.70
CA ASP A 121 7.11 -5.15 21.71
C ASP A 121 7.99 -3.95 21.27
N PRO A 122 8.81 -3.39 22.16
CA PRO A 122 9.72 -2.29 21.81
C PRO A 122 10.81 -2.70 20.82
N ASN A 123 11.07 -4.01 20.64
CA ASN A 123 11.98 -4.52 19.62
C ASN A 123 11.30 -4.66 18.25
N ASN A 124 9.99 -4.44 18.14
CA ASN A 124 9.33 -4.41 16.86
C ASN A 124 9.94 -3.31 16.00
N PRO A 125 10.40 -3.62 14.77
CA PRO A 125 11.13 -2.66 13.94
C PRO A 125 10.31 -1.44 13.51
N GLU A 126 8.99 -1.45 13.70
CA GLU A 126 8.11 -0.30 13.45
C GLU A 126 7.92 0.58 14.69
N HIS A 127 8.29 0.11 15.89
CA HIS A 127 8.10 0.87 17.13
C HIS A 127 8.85 2.21 17.07
N GLY A 128 8.17 3.30 17.43
CA GLY A 128 8.71 4.64 17.39
C GLY A 128 8.83 5.27 16.00
N ARG A 129 8.43 4.57 14.93
CA ARG A 129 8.50 5.07 13.55
C ARG A 129 7.16 5.63 13.09
N ILE A 130 7.22 6.50 12.09
CA ILE A 130 6.04 7.08 11.44
C ILE A 130 6.19 6.95 9.92
N ARG A 131 5.12 6.61 9.23
CA ARG A 131 5.10 6.62 7.76
C ARG A 131 5.27 8.03 7.24
N LYS A 132 6.14 8.22 6.27
CA LYS A 132 6.36 9.50 5.58
C LYS A 132 6.02 9.43 4.10
N LEU A 133 6.23 8.28 3.49
CA LEU A 133 5.96 8.05 2.09
C LEU A 133 5.04 6.85 1.95
N SER A 134 4.08 6.94 1.05
CA SER A 134 3.24 5.83 0.60
C SER A 134 3.37 5.71 -0.91
N MET A 135 3.44 4.48 -1.41
CA MET A 135 3.56 4.19 -2.83
C MET A 135 2.47 3.21 -3.25
N THR A 136 1.77 3.56 -4.32
CA THR A 136 0.82 2.68 -4.99
C THR A 136 1.32 2.36 -6.39
N CYS A 137 1.30 1.08 -6.76
CA CYS A 137 1.66 0.60 -8.10
C CYS A 137 0.44 -0.07 -8.73
N GLN A 138 0.04 0.41 -9.90
CA GLN A 138 -0.97 -0.24 -10.74
C GLN A 138 -0.27 -1.32 -11.57
N LEU A 139 -0.60 -2.57 -11.33
CA LEU A 139 0.03 -3.71 -12.01
C LEU A 139 -0.78 -4.21 -13.20
N THR A 140 -2.11 -4.08 -13.15
CA THR A 140 -3.01 -4.47 -14.23
C THR A 140 -3.12 -3.33 -15.23
N ASP A 141 -3.08 -3.63 -16.53
CA ASP A 141 -3.28 -2.64 -17.59
C ASP A 141 -4.69 -2.03 -17.49
N GLY A 142 -4.76 -0.69 -17.58
CA GLY A 142 -6.03 0.04 -17.44
C GLY A 142 -7.08 -0.28 -18.52
N SER A 143 -6.69 -0.93 -19.62
CA SER A 143 -7.63 -1.39 -20.65
C SER A 143 -8.36 -2.66 -20.26
N GLU A 144 -7.89 -3.41 -19.25
CA GLU A 144 -8.43 -4.70 -18.83
C GLU A 144 -9.57 -4.57 -17.80
N TYR A 145 -9.82 -3.37 -17.25
CA TYR A 145 -10.85 -3.18 -16.23
C TYR A 145 -11.54 -1.82 -16.35
N LYS A 146 -12.63 -1.65 -15.59
CA LYS A 146 -13.36 -0.37 -15.47
C LYS A 146 -13.58 -0.08 -13.99
N GLY A 147 -13.48 1.20 -13.61
CA GLY A 147 -13.51 1.63 -12.21
C GLY A 147 -12.16 1.39 -11.52
N GLY A 148 -12.14 1.46 -10.21
CA GLY A 148 -10.92 1.26 -9.42
C GLY A 148 -10.00 2.47 -9.45
N GLU A 149 -10.55 3.65 -9.67
CA GLU A 149 -9.84 4.90 -9.66
C GLU A 149 -9.19 5.14 -8.30
N LEU A 150 -7.95 5.63 -8.32
CA LEU A 150 -7.27 6.15 -7.15
C LEU A 150 -7.53 7.66 -7.09
N GLU A 151 -8.16 8.09 -6.03
CA GLU A 151 -8.54 9.48 -5.83
C GLU A 151 -7.74 10.10 -4.67
N PHE A 152 -7.44 11.39 -4.78
CA PHE A 152 -6.78 12.17 -3.73
C PHE A 152 -7.64 13.37 -3.35
N ASP A 153 -7.71 13.66 -2.06
CA ASP A 153 -8.30 14.87 -1.48
C ASP A 153 -7.21 15.67 -0.75
N PHE A 154 -7.01 16.96 -1.14
CA PHE A 154 -5.93 17.82 -0.66
C PHE A 154 -6.46 19.04 0.08
#